data_c1737f4a5cbd68003c1966948e702ee1
#
_entry.id   c1737f4a5cbd68003c1966948e702ee1
#
_cell.length_a   1.000
_cell.length_b   1.000
_cell.length_c   1.000
_cell.angle_alpha   90.00
_cell.angle_beta   90.00
_cell.angle_gamma   90.00
#
_symmetry.space_group_name_H-M   'P 1'
#
loop_
_entity.id
_entity.type
_entity.pdbx_description
1 polymer ?
#
loop_
_entity_poly.entity_id
_entity_poly.type
_entity_poly.pdbx_seq_one_letter_code
_entity_poly.pdbx_strand_id
1 'polypeptide(L)'
;MTLAMQTTEWSKMHWYEKWFDANYLKLYRHRNVSDAKKQVKLIIDTLRPKKDASILDLCCGAGRHCMLLHEMGYEISGLDLSELLVAVAKEEHPDLNLFVGDMRSIPGRYDIILSLFTSFGYFETDEENERVIESVGASLNNGGWYWLDFLNPDHLRKTLVPETVTDLSETCRVIEKRQIVNRTVVKDIRFVGDDCNEHYEERVRLYTREDLEAMFSKHGILPKDAFGDYDGAPWRPDSERTILYGRKE
;
A
#
# COMPACT_ATOMS: atom_id res chain seq x y z
N MET A 1 -24.18 -40.12 -3.96
CA MET A 1 -23.23 -39.57 -4.93
C MET A 1 -23.77 -38.18 -5.30
N THR A 2 -23.25 -37.02 -5.06
CA THR A 2 -21.90 -36.54 -4.93
C THR A 2 -22.03 -35.07 -4.49
N LEU A 3 -21.69 -34.76 -3.25
CA LEU A 3 -21.57 -33.39 -2.74
C LEU A 3 -20.16 -33.23 -2.15
N ALA A 4 -19.16 -33.35 -3.01
CA ALA A 4 -17.77 -33.29 -2.58
C ALA A 4 -16.84 -32.73 -3.67
N MET A 5 -17.20 -31.59 -4.29
CA MET A 5 -16.35 -30.96 -5.31
C MET A 5 -16.40 -29.44 -5.34
N GLN A 6 -16.62 -28.75 -4.23
CA GLN A 6 -16.54 -27.29 -4.20
C GLN A 6 -15.62 -26.70 -3.10
N THR A 7 -14.86 -27.53 -2.38
CA THR A 7 -14.03 -27.06 -1.26
C THR A 7 -12.55 -26.87 -1.59
N THR A 8 -12.09 -27.07 -2.83
CA THR A 8 -10.65 -27.12 -3.17
C THR A 8 -10.08 -25.87 -3.84
N GLU A 9 -10.88 -24.91 -4.30
CA GLU A 9 -10.35 -23.66 -4.91
C GLU A 9 -10.16 -22.54 -3.89
N TRP A 10 -10.98 -22.48 -2.86
CA TRP A 10 -10.91 -21.44 -1.82
C TRP A 10 -9.69 -21.54 -0.89
N SER A 11 -9.00 -22.69 -0.84
CA SER A 11 -7.82 -22.91 0.01
C SER A 11 -6.51 -22.38 -0.57
N LYS A 12 -6.51 -21.80 -1.78
CA LYS A 12 -5.32 -21.30 -2.48
C LYS A 12 -5.26 -19.77 -2.64
N MET A 13 -6.34 -19.07 -2.31
CA MET A 13 -6.40 -17.61 -2.48
C MET A 13 -5.64 -16.91 -1.34
N HIS A 14 -4.69 -16.05 -1.68
CA HIS A 14 -3.95 -15.28 -0.69
C HIS A 14 -4.86 -14.25 0.02
N TRP A 15 -4.51 -13.85 1.23
CA TRP A 15 -5.30 -12.92 2.03
C TRP A 15 -5.52 -11.59 1.30
N TYR A 16 -4.54 -11.06 0.59
CA TYR A 16 -4.63 -9.80 -0.16
C TYR A 16 -5.52 -9.87 -1.40
N GLU A 17 -5.74 -11.06 -1.96
CA GLU A 17 -6.71 -11.27 -3.05
C GLU A 17 -8.16 -11.26 -2.55
N LYS A 18 -8.38 -11.58 -1.27
CA LYS A 18 -9.71 -11.59 -0.65
C LYS A 18 -10.08 -10.26 -0.02
N TRP A 19 -9.11 -9.61 0.63
CA TRP A 19 -9.36 -8.48 1.51
C TRP A 19 -9.68 -7.18 0.77
N PHE A 20 -9.02 -6.91 -0.36
CA PHE A 20 -9.22 -5.66 -1.10
C PHE A 20 -10.49 -5.70 -1.97
N ASP A 21 -11.64 -5.89 -1.32
CA ASP A 21 -12.99 -6.00 -1.89
C ASP A 21 -13.91 -4.83 -1.47
N ALA A 22 -15.23 -5.00 -1.67
CA ALA A 22 -16.24 -4.01 -1.30
C ALA A 22 -16.31 -3.74 0.22
N ASN A 23 -15.98 -4.73 1.08
CA ASN A 23 -15.97 -4.55 2.53
C ASN A 23 -14.76 -3.75 2.99
N TYR A 24 -13.62 -3.88 2.30
CA TYR A 24 -12.47 -3.00 2.46
C TYR A 24 -12.86 -1.53 2.20
N LEU A 25 -13.55 -1.24 1.10
CA LEU A 25 -14.01 0.12 0.78
C LEU A 25 -14.98 0.64 1.84
N LYS A 26 -15.91 -0.17 2.32
CA LYS A 26 -16.86 0.23 3.37
C LYS A 26 -16.15 0.58 4.67
N LEU A 27 -15.24 -0.30 5.15
CA LEU A 27 -14.52 -0.12 6.40
C LEU A 27 -13.63 1.13 6.36
N TYR A 28 -12.95 1.36 5.24
CA TYR A 28 -12.00 2.46 5.09
C TYR A 28 -12.53 3.67 4.33
N ARG A 29 -13.86 3.79 4.17
CA ARG A 29 -14.52 4.95 3.55
C ARG A 29 -14.14 6.29 4.20
N HIS A 30 -13.79 6.28 5.48
CA HIS A 30 -13.37 7.46 6.24
C HIS A 30 -11.91 7.86 6.00
N ARG A 31 -11.12 7.02 5.31
CA ARG A 31 -9.72 7.36 4.94
C ARG A 31 -9.73 8.56 4.01
N ASN A 32 -9.35 9.67 4.63
CA ASN A 32 -9.75 11.00 4.21
C ASN A 32 -8.78 11.53 3.12
N VAL A 33 -9.32 12.26 2.19
CA VAL A 33 -8.60 13.00 1.15
C VAL A 33 -7.56 13.96 1.77
N SER A 34 -7.75 14.40 3.02
CA SER A 34 -6.84 15.27 3.75
C SER A 34 -5.45 14.62 3.94
N ASP A 35 -5.37 13.34 4.34
CA ASP A 35 -4.09 12.66 4.53
C ASP A 35 -3.39 12.42 3.19
N ALA A 36 -4.16 12.03 2.16
CA ALA A 36 -3.61 11.89 0.82
C ALA A 36 -3.05 13.23 0.29
N LYS A 37 -3.70 14.38 0.59
CA LYS A 37 -3.18 15.72 0.24
C LYS A 37 -1.85 16.02 0.93
N LYS A 38 -1.70 15.68 2.22
CA LYS A 38 -0.42 15.85 2.94
C LYS A 38 0.68 15.00 2.32
N GLN A 39 0.39 13.72 2.02
CA GLN A 39 1.33 12.81 1.38
C GLN A 39 1.79 13.33 0.02
N VAL A 40 0.85 13.69 -0.86
CA VAL A 40 1.16 14.24 -2.18
C VAL A 40 1.95 15.54 -2.06
N LYS A 41 1.59 16.44 -1.15
CA LYS A 41 2.33 17.68 -0.92
C LYS A 41 3.78 17.40 -0.52
N LEU A 42 4.02 16.48 0.43
CA LEU A 42 5.36 16.12 0.88
C LEU A 42 6.20 15.56 -0.27
N ILE A 43 5.62 14.68 -1.10
CA ILE A 43 6.28 14.10 -2.27
C ILE A 43 6.69 15.20 -3.26
N ILE A 44 5.77 16.09 -3.62
CA ILE A 44 6.01 17.15 -4.61
C ILE A 44 7.04 18.15 -4.10
N ASP A 45 6.95 18.58 -2.84
CA ASP A 45 7.88 19.52 -2.24
C ASP A 45 9.30 18.95 -2.13
N THR A 46 9.43 17.63 -1.92
CA THR A 46 10.71 16.93 -1.79
C THR A 46 11.34 16.62 -3.15
N LEU A 47 10.59 15.94 -4.02
CA LEU A 47 11.13 15.44 -5.29
C LEU A 47 11.12 16.49 -6.40
N ARG A 48 10.23 17.49 -6.32
CA ARG A 48 10.05 18.58 -7.30
C ARG A 48 10.00 18.07 -8.73
N PRO A 49 9.08 17.13 -9.03
CA PRO A 49 9.00 16.52 -10.35
C PRO A 49 8.69 17.56 -11.43
N LYS A 50 9.23 17.34 -12.63
CA LYS A 50 8.79 18.06 -13.81
C LYS A 50 7.33 17.68 -14.11
N LYS A 51 6.59 18.53 -14.81
CA LYS A 51 5.18 18.28 -15.15
C LYS A 51 4.98 17.12 -16.12
N ASP A 52 5.97 16.87 -16.96
CA ASP A 52 6.05 15.76 -17.91
C ASP A 52 6.70 14.49 -17.34
N ALA A 53 7.02 14.48 -16.04
CA ALA A 53 7.53 13.27 -15.39
C ALA A 53 6.45 12.20 -15.31
N SER A 54 6.78 11.00 -15.78
CA SER A 54 5.92 9.82 -15.67
C SER A 54 5.94 9.28 -14.24
N ILE A 55 4.77 9.23 -13.60
CA ILE A 55 4.60 8.78 -12.22
C ILE A 55 3.75 7.51 -12.18
N LEU A 56 4.12 6.55 -11.34
CA LEU A 56 3.32 5.37 -11.02
C LEU A 56 2.96 5.36 -9.53
N ASP A 57 1.67 5.27 -9.22
CA ASP A 57 1.16 4.89 -7.89
C ASP A 57 1.00 3.36 -7.85
N LEU A 58 1.88 2.69 -7.12
CA LEU A 58 1.94 1.23 -7.00
C LEU A 58 1.06 0.76 -5.84
N CYS A 59 0.07 -0.08 -6.13
CA CYS A 59 -1.05 -0.43 -5.26
C CYS A 59 -1.97 0.78 -4.99
N CYS A 60 -2.43 1.40 -6.07
CA CYS A 60 -3.19 2.66 -6.05
C CYS A 60 -4.59 2.53 -5.41
N GLY A 61 -5.12 1.31 -5.24
CA GLY A 61 -6.47 1.07 -4.73
C GLY A 61 -7.53 1.79 -5.56
N ALA A 62 -8.41 2.54 -4.88
CA ALA A 62 -9.45 3.35 -5.52
C ALA A 62 -8.92 4.71 -6.08
N GLY A 63 -7.62 4.86 -6.29
CA GLY A 63 -7.03 5.94 -7.08
C GLY A 63 -6.95 7.31 -6.41
N ARG A 64 -7.10 7.43 -5.09
CA ARG A 64 -7.15 8.74 -4.39
C ARG A 64 -5.90 9.62 -4.58
N HIS A 65 -4.70 9.02 -4.63
CA HIS A 65 -3.47 9.76 -4.89
C HIS A 65 -3.30 10.06 -6.38
N CYS A 66 -3.70 9.09 -7.24
CA CYS A 66 -3.72 9.30 -8.69
C CYS A 66 -4.59 10.49 -9.06
N MET A 67 -5.80 10.59 -8.50
CA MET A 67 -6.71 11.73 -8.69
C MET A 67 -6.03 13.05 -8.32
N LEU A 68 -5.43 13.14 -7.11
CA LEU A 68 -4.80 14.37 -6.65
C LEU A 68 -3.61 14.80 -7.52
N LEU A 69 -2.76 13.85 -7.94
CA LEU A 69 -1.63 14.14 -8.82
C LEU A 69 -2.10 14.54 -10.23
N HIS A 70 -3.15 13.90 -10.75
CA HIS A 70 -3.76 14.24 -12.03
C HIS A 70 -4.36 15.64 -12.02
N GLU A 71 -5.12 16.00 -10.97
CA GLU A 71 -5.66 17.37 -10.79
C GLU A 71 -4.57 18.44 -10.69
N MET A 72 -3.38 18.08 -10.20
CA MET A 72 -2.20 18.95 -10.19
C MET A 72 -1.49 19.00 -11.55
N GLY A 73 -1.97 18.26 -12.57
CA GLY A 73 -1.44 18.23 -13.94
C GLY A 73 -0.18 17.42 -14.12
N TYR A 74 0.01 16.34 -13.34
CA TYR A 74 1.07 15.36 -13.55
C TYR A 74 0.60 14.19 -14.42
N GLU A 75 1.52 13.59 -15.17
CA GLU A 75 1.29 12.33 -15.88
C GLU A 75 1.38 11.16 -14.89
N ILE A 76 0.23 10.69 -14.43
CA ILE A 76 0.11 9.64 -13.40
C ILE A 76 -0.55 8.40 -13.94
N SER A 77 0.02 7.24 -13.63
CA SER A 77 -0.58 5.93 -13.81
C SER A 77 -0.78 5.26 -12.46
N GLY A 78 -1.77 4.37 -12.34
CA GLY A 78 -2.00 3.57 -11.14
C GLY A 78 -2.04 2.09 -11.47
N LEU A 79 -1.37 1.27 -10.65
CA LEU A 79 -1.43 -0.19 -10.70
C LEU A 79 -1.96 -0.73 -9.38
N ASP A 80 -2.93 -1.65 -9.45
CA ASP A 80 -3.41 -2.39 -8.29
C ASP A 80 -3.78 -3.82 -8.69
N LEU A 81 -3.67 -4.77 -7.75
CA LEU A 81 -4.05 -6.17 -7.99
C LEU A 81 -5.57 -6.35 -8.00
N SER A 82 -6.32 -5.54 -7.26
CA SER A 82 -7.77 -5.65 -7.11
C SER A 82 -8.49 -5.09 -8.35
N GLU A 83 -9.08 -5.99 -9.15
CA GLU A 83 -9.94 -5.60 -10.28
C GLU A 83 -11.10 -4.71 -9.84
N LEU A 84 -11.67 -4.99 -8.66
CA LEU A 84 -12.77 -4.21 -8.10
C LEU A 84 -12.35 -2.77 -7.80
N LEU A 85 -11.22 -2.58 -7.09
CA LEU A 85 -10.75 -1.25 -6.71
C LEU A 85 -10.40 -0.43 -7.96
N VAL A 86 -9.74 -1.04 -8.94
CA VAL A 86 -9.44 -0.40 -10.23
C VAL A 86 -10.70 -0.04 -10.99
N ALA A 87 -11.72 -0.91 -11.00
CA ALA A 87 -13.00 -0.63 -11.65
C ALA A 87 -13.73 0.54 -10.99
N VAL A 88 -13.81 0.58 -9.67
CA VAL A 88 -14.39 1.71 -8.91
C VAL A 88 -13.65 3.01 -9.21
N ALA A 89 -12.30 2.97 -9.18
CA ALA A 89 -11.49 4.15 -9.47
C ALA A 89 -11.71 4.68 -10.91
N LYS A 90 -11.86 3.78 -11.91
CA LYS A 90 -12.14 4.17 -13.31
C LYS A 90 -13.56 4.71 -13.50
N GLU A 91 -14.52 4.20 -12.73
CA GLU A 91 -15.89 4.74 -12.76
C GLU A 91 -15.94 6.16 -12.19
N GLU A 92 -15.26 6.41 -11.08
CA GLU A 92 -15.21 7.73 -10.45
C GLU A 92 -14.32 8.73 -11.21
N HIS A 93 -13.23 8.24 -11.85
CA HIS A 93 -12.21 9.04 -12.51
C HIS A 93 -11.80 8.43 -13.86
N PRO A 94 -12.65 8.52 -14.90
CA PRO A 94 -12.45 7.86 -16.20
C PRO A 94 -11.20 8.33 -16.97
N ASP A 95 -10.68 9.50 -16.65
CA ASP A 95 -9.49 10.09 -17.28
C ASP A 95 -8.16 9.55 -16.70
N LEU A 96 -8.22 8.81 -15.58
CA LEU A 96 -7.02 8.23 -14.98
C LEU A 96 -6.54 6.98 -15.74
N ASN A 97 -5.24 6.91 -15.95
CA ASN A 97 -4.58 5.72 -16.52
C ASN A 97 -4.34 4.65 -15.44
N LEU A 98 -5.36 3.83 -15.17
CA LEU A 98 -5.31 2.80 -14.14
C LEU A 98 -5.33 1.41 -14.79
N PHE A 99 -4.58 0.45 -14.22
CA PHE A 99 -4.57 -0.92 -14.73
C PHE A 99 -4.40 -1.95 -13.61
N VAL A 100 -4.93 -3.14 -13.87
CA VAL A 100 -4.80 -4.29 -12.96
C VAL A 100 -3.45 -4.93 -13.16
N GLY A 101 -2.73 -5.22 -12.07
CA GLY A 101 -1.42 -5.87 -12.16
C GLY A 101 -0.81 -6.18 -10.80
N ASP A 102 0.21 -7.03 -10.82
CA ASP A 102 0.97 -7.43 -9.65
C ASP A 102 2.20 -6.52 -9.47
N MET A 103 2.39 -5.98 -8.28
CA MET A 103 3.53 -5.12 -7.95
C MET A 103 4.90 -5.80 -8.11
N ARG A 104 4.94 -7.14 -8.18
CA ARG A 104 6.16 -7.92 -8.47
C ARG A 104 6.53 -7.93 -9.96
N SER A 105 5.68 -7.33 -10.83
CA SER A 105 5.88 -7.29 -12.29
C SER A 105 5.31 -5.99 -12.86
N ILE A 106 6.00 -4.88 -12.61
CA ILE A 106 5.57 -3.54 -13.02
C ILE A 106 5.83 -3.37 -14.53
N PRO A 107 4.80 -3.07 -15.33
CA PRO A 107 4.98 -2.82 -16.76
C PRO A 107 5.49 -1.40 -17.03
N GLY A 108 6.34 -1.25 -18.03
CA GLY A 108 6.82 0.06 -18.47
C GLY A 108 7.99 0.63 -17.67
N ARG A 109 8.22 1.93 -17.83
CA ARG A 109 9.26 2.68 -17.12
C ARG A 109 8.72 4.03 -16.67
N TYR A 110 9.20 4.47 -15.50
CA TYR A 110 8.68 5.66 -14.83
C TYR A 110 9.83 6.50 -14.27
N ASP A 111 9.60 7.80 -14.19
CA ASP A 111 10.52 8.72 -13.52
C ASP A 111 10.34 8.71 -12.00
N ILE A 112 9.13 8.38 -11.55
CA ILE A 112 8.81 8.26 -10.14
C ILE A 112 7.88 7.06 -9.93
N ILE A 113 8.21 6.22 -8.95
CA ILE A 113 7.32 5.16 -8.47
C ILE A 113 7.02 5.43 -7.00
N LEU A 114 5.74 5.38 -6.64
CA LEU A 114 5.23 5.63 -5.30
C LEU A 114 4.62 4.35 -4.75
N SER A 115 5.00 3.94 -3.54
CA SER A 115 4.29 2.93 -2.74
C SER A 115 3.81 3.60 -1.47
N LEU A 116 2.52 3.89 -1.40
CA LEU A 116 1.94 4.73 -0.36
C LEU A 116 1.09 3.93 0.63
N PHE A 117 1.00 4.44 1.85
CA PHE A 117 0.12 3.92 2.89
C PHE A 117 0.32 2.42 3.23
N THR A 118 1.59 2.01 3.32
CA THR A 118 1.96 0.62 3.71
C THR A 118 1.56 -0.44 2.67
N SER A 119 1.66 -0.14 1.39
CA SER A 119 1.43 -1.08 0.30
C SER A 119 2.66 -1.95 0.01
N PHE A 120 3.31 -2.48 1.05
CA PHE A 120 4.50 -3.32 0.97
C PHE A 120 4.53 -4.32 2.14
N GLY A 121 5.23 -5.44 1.97
CA GLY A 121 5.36 -6.45 3.02
C GLY A 121 4.19 -7.44 3.07
N TYR A 122 3.44 -7.63 1.98
CA TYR A 122 2.24 -8.45 1.91
C TYR A 122 2.49 -9.93 1.63
N PHE A 123 3.67 -10.26 1.13
CA PHE A 123 4.00 -11.63 0.73
C PHE A 123 4.56 -12.45 1.90
N GLU A 124 4.45 -13.77 1.79
CA GLU A 124 4.80 -14.70 2.87
C GLU A 124 6.31 -14.74 3.16
N THR A 125 7.13 -14.57 2.12
CA THR A 125 8.59 -14.65 2.24
C THR A 125 9.26 -13.29 2.02
N ASP A 126 10.46 -13.13 2.60
CA ASP A 126 11.26 -11.92 2.40
C ASP A 126 11.72 -11.81 0.93
N GLU A 127 11.96 -12.94 0.26
CA GLU A 127 12.32 -12.99 -1.16
C GLU A 127 11.19 -12.52 -2.07
N GLU A 128 9.93 -12.84 -1.77
CA GLU A 128 8.79 -12.35 -2.54
C GLU A 128 8.57 -10.85 -2.34
N ASN A 129 8.73 -10.37 -1.11
CA ASN A 129 8.67 -8.93 -0.84
C ASN A 129 9.83 -8.19 -1.53
N GLU A 130 11.03 -8.76 -1.56
CA GLU A 130 12.19 -8.18 -2.25
C GLU A 130 11.98 -8.09 -3.77
N ARG A 131 11.25 -9.04 -4.40
CA ARG A 131 10.89 -8.96 -5.83
C ARG A 131 10.11 -7.70 -6.18
N VAL A 132 9.37 -7.12 -5.24
CA VAL A 132 8.72 -5.82 -5.46
C VAL A 132 9.77 -4.74 -5.67
N ILE A 133 10.79 -4.68 -4.82
CA ILE A 133 11.86 -3.68 -4.93
C ILE A 133 12.69 -3.92 -6.21
N GLU A 134 12.94 -5.19 -6.57
CA GLU A 134 13.57 -5.56 -7.84
C GLU A 134 12.76 -5.04 -9.03
N SER A 135 11.43 -5.27 -9.04
CA SER A 135 10.53 -4.77 -10.09
C SER A 135 10.52 -3.25 -10.16
N VAL A 136 10.49 -2.55 -9.02
CA VAL A 136 10.61 -1.10 -8.94
C VAL A 136 11.95 -0.64 -9.54
N GLY A 137 13.07 -1.25 -9.11
CA GLY A 137 14.40 -0.92 -9.63
C GLY A 137 14.51 -1.12 -11.14
N ALA A 138 13.90 -2.19 -11.69
CA ALA A 138 13.87 -2.46 -13.13
C ALA A 138 12.98 -1.47 -13.90
N SER A 139 11.91 -0.97 -13.29
CA SER A 139 10.92 -0.09 -13.92
C SER A 139 11.18 1.41 -13.69
N LEU A 140 12.21 1.78 -12.94
CA LEU A 140 12.66 3.16 -12.83
C LEU A 140 13.56 3.54 -14.02
N ASN A 141 13.35 4.73 -14.54
CA ASN A 141 14.32 5.40 -15.43
C ASN A 141 15.60 5.72 -14.65
N ASN A 142 16.74 5.81 -15.35
CA ASN A 142 17.99 6.27 -14.73
C ASN A 142 17.81 7.68 -14.15
N GLY A 143 18.18 7.85 -12.90
CA GLY A 143 17.93 9.09 -12.15
C GLY A 143 16.51 9.26 -11.64
N GLY A 144 15.63 8.29 -11.86
CA GLY A 144 14.26 8.27 -11.32
C GLY A 144 14.21 8.05 -9.81
N TRP A 145 13.05 8.27 -9.21
CA TRP A 145 12.85 8.23 -7.77
C TRP A 145 11.89 7.10 -7.36
N TYR A 146 12.23 6.39 -6.29
CA TYR A 146 11.30 5.55 -5.56
C TYR A 146 10.96 6.17 -4.21
N TRP A 147 9.67 6.19 -3.87
CA TRP A 147 9.13 6.67 -2.61
C TRP A 147 8.33 5.56 -1.95
N LEU A 148 8.74 5.13 -0.77
CA LEU A 148 8.09 4.09 -0.01
C LEU A 148 7.63 4.64 1.36
N ASP A 149 6.32 4.66 1.58
CA ASP A 149 5.70 5.01 2.85
C ASP A 149 5.32 3.73 3.61
N PHE A 150 6.02 3.46 4.68
CA PHE A 150 5.91 2.21 5.43
C PHE A 150 5.70 2.42 6.94
N LEU A 151 5.25 1.36 7.63
CA LEU A 151 5.15 1.32 9.08
C LEU A 151 6.56 1.37 9.71
N ASN A 152 6.71 2.15 10.79
CA ASN A 152 7.89 2.00 11.65
C ASN A 152 7.64 0.88 12.67
N PRO A 153 8.38 -0.25 12.60
CA PRO A 153 8.15 -1.38 13.49
C PRO A 153 8.33 -1.05 14.98
N ASP A 154 9.25 -0.17 15.33
CA ASP A 154 9.53 0.17 16.72
C ASP A 154 8.44 1.04 17.33
N HIS A 155 7.90 1.96 16.55
CA HIS A 155 6.71 2.72 16.94
C HIS A 155 5.50 1.81 17.07
N LEU A 156 5.25 0.95 16.06
CA LEU A 156 4.12 0.02 16.06
C LEU A 156 4.11 -0.89 17.28
N ARG A 157 5.28 -1.45 17.68
CA ARG A 157 5.39 -2.31 18.88
C ARG A 157 4.97 -1.62 20.17
N LYS A 158 5.17 -0.30 20.27
CA LYS A 158 4.84 0.51 21.45
C LYS A 158 3.40 0.98 21.48
N THR A 159 2.80 1.17 20.30
CA THR A 159 1.50 1.84 20.14
C THR A 159 0.39 0.94 19.59
N LEU A 160 0.69 -0.33 19.31
CA LEU A 160 -0.29 -1.27 18.76
C LEU A 160 -1.52 -1.37 19.67
N VAL A 161 -2.69 -1.03 19.13
CA VAL A 161 -3.98 -1.24 19.78
C VAL A 161 -4.45 -2.66 19.47
N PRO A 162 -4.53 -3.56 20.48
CA PRO A 162 -4.79 -4.98 20.24
C PRO A 162 -6.18 -5.26 19.65
N GLU A 163 -7.19 -4.46 20.01
CA GLU A 163 -8.55 -4.63 19.53
C GLU A 163 -9.23 -3.28 19.32
N THR A 164 -9.96 -3.15 18.21
CA THR A 164 -10.87 -2.02 17.96
C THR A 164 -12.21 -2.55 17.47
N VAL A 165 -13.29 -1.84 17.81
CA VAL A 165 -14.64 -2.11 17.32
C VAL A 165 -15.16 -0.86 16.64
N THR A 166 -15.65 -1.02 15.41
CA THR A 166 -16.21 0.06 14.60
C THR A 166 -17.64 -0.31 14.19
N ASP A 167 -18.62 0.50 14.51
CA ASP A 167 -19.98 0.32 14.01
C ASP A 167 -20.07 0.90 12.59
N LEU A 168 -20.35 0.05 11.60
CA LEU A 168 -20.56 0.45 10.20
C LEU A 168 -22.00 0.89 9.95
N SER A 169 -22.94 0.27 10.64
CA SER A 169 -24.38 0.57 10.63
C SER A 169 -25.01 0.14 11.96
N GLU A 170 -26.33 0.31 12.11
CA GLU A 170 -27.09 -0.19 13.27
C GLU A 170 -27.05 -1.71 13.39
N THR A 171 -26.87 -2.43 12.27
CA THR A 171 -26.93 -3.89 12.18
C THR A 171 -25.60 -4.56 11.87
N CYS A 172 -24.50 -3.78 11.68
CA CYS A 172 -23.19 -4.32 11.33
C CYS A 172 -22.06 -3.60 12.05
N ARG A 173 -21.21 -4.36 12.75
CA ARG A 173 -19.96 -3.88 13.36
C ARG A 173 -18.76 -4.66 12.87
N VAL A 174 -17.60 -4.03 12.90
CA VAL A 174 -16.33 -4.67 12.60
C VAL A 174 -15.46 -4.75 13.84
N ILE A 175 -14.99 -5.93 14.15
CA ILE A 175 -14.05 -6.21 15.23
C ILE A 175 -12.70 -6.50 14.56
N GLU A 176 -11.72 -5.66 14.84
CA GLU A 176 -10.36 -5.84 14.35
C GLU A 176 -9.44 -6.21 15.52
N LYS A 177 -8.79 -7.37 15.45
CA LYS A 177 -7.78 -7.80 16.43
C LYS A 177 -6.40 -7.80 15.81
N ARG A 178 -5.42 -7.24 16.51
CA ARG A 178 -4.06 -7.08 16.01
C ARG A 178 -3.05 -7.70 16.94
N GLN A 179 -2.04 -8.34 16.36
CA GLN A 179 -0.89 -8.87 17.07
C GLN A 179 0.35 -8.84 16.18
N ILE A 180 1.53 -8.84 16.80
CA ILE A 180 2.80 -8.97 16.09
C ILE A 180 3.39 -10.34 16.40
N VAL A 181 3.58 -11.15 15.36
CA VAL A 181 4.15 -12.50 15.45
C VAL A 181 5.29 -12.63 14.43
N ASN A 182 6.47 -13.00 14.88
CA ASN A 182 7.63 -13.25 14.00
C ASN A 182 7.88 -12.13 12.96
N ARG A 183 7.94 -10.88 13.40
CA ARG A 183 8.11 -9.69 12.55
C ARG A 183 6.96 -9.48 11.54
N THR A 184 5.78 -10.00 11.80
CA THR A 184 4.60 -9.78 10.98
C THR A 184 3.49 -9.23 11.87
N VAL A 185 2.92 -8.09 11.51
CA VAL A 185 1.67 -7.65 12.11
C VAL A 185 0.53 -8.37 11.41
N VAL A 186 -0.30 -9.04 12.21
CA VAL A 186 -1.49 -9.77 11.75
C VAL A 186 -2.71 -9.06 12.29
N LYS A 187 -3.66 -8.77 11.42
CA LYS A 187 -4.95 -8.18 11.75
C LYS A 187 -6.06 -9.16 11.34
N ASP A 188 -6.79 -9.68 12.34
CA ASP A 188 -8.02 -10.45 12.16
C ASP A 188 -9.18 -9.46 12.10
N ILE A 189 -10.00 -9.52 11.05
CA ILE A 189 -11.06 -8.55 10.76
C ILE A 189 -12.38 -9.31 10.62
N ARG A 190 -13.31 -9.09 11.54
CA ARG A 190 -14.61 -9.75 11.55
C ARG A 190 -15.74 -8.75 11.43
N PHE A 191 -16.53 -8.92 10.39
CA PHE A 191 -17.82 -8.27 10.23
C PHE A 191 -18.86 -9.10 10.95
N VAL A 192 -19.62 -8.51 11.87
CA VAL A 192 -20.57 -9.21 12.73
C VAL A 192 -21.88 -8.43 12.78
N GLY A 193 -22.96 -9.07 12.38
CA GLY A 193 -24.30 -8.48 12.40
C GLY A 193 -25.30 -9.28 11.58
N ASP A 194 -26.53 -8.78 11.49
CA ASP A 194 -27.61 -9.48 10.79
C ASP A 194 -27.38 -9.53 9.28
N ASP A 195 -26.77 -8.47 8.70
CA ASP A 195 -26.53 -8.31 7.26
C ASP A 195 -25.04 -8.42 6.89
N CYS A 196 -24.18 -8.77 7.84
CA CYS A 196 -22.75 -8.90 7.61
C CYS A 196 -22.14 -10.01 8.50
N ASN A 197 -21.46 -10.96 7.88
CA ASN A 197 -20.82 -12.07 8.60
C ASN A 197 -19.60 -12.58 7.82
N GLU A 198 -18.66 -11.69 7.53
CA GLU A 198 -17.43 -12.00 6.81
C GLU A 198 -16.22 -11.97 7.73
N HIS A 199 -15.20 -12.71 7.33
CA HIS A 199 -13.93 -12.80 8.03
C HIS A 199 -12.76 -12.67 7.06
N TYR A 200 -11.89 -11.72 7.40
CA TYR A 200 -10.66 -11.43 6.65
C TYR A 200 -9.46 -11.44 7.58
N GLU A 201 -8.31 -11.55 6.98
CA GLU A 201 -7.02 -11.38 7.65
C GLU A 201 -6.16 -10.42 6.81
N GLU A 202 -5.37 -9.59 7.47
CA GLU A 202 -4.36 -8.74 6.85
C GLU A 202 -3.02 -9.06 7.51
N ARG A 203 -1.98 -9.29 6.70
CA ARG A 203 -0.64 -9.61 7.16
C ARG A 203 0.36 -8.65 6.54
N VAL A 204 1.15 -7.99 7.35
CA VAL A 204 2.22 -7.12 6.88
C VAL A 204 3.52 -7.52 7.56
N ARG A 205 4.49 -7.98 6.78
CA ARG A 205 5.85 -8.24 7.21
C ARG A 205 6.52 -6.91 7.58
N LEU A 206 7.11 -6.84 8.75
CA LEU A 206 7.71 -5.60 9.27
C LEU A 206 9.20 -5.55 8.89
N TYR A 207 9.59 -4.47 8.25
CA TYR A 207 10.97 -4.15 7.87
C TYR A 207 11.44 -2.90 8.60
N THR A 208 12.66 -2.93 9.12
CA THR A 208 13.29 -1.72 9.68
C THR A 208 13.73 -0.80 8.55
N ARG A 209 14.11 0.43 8.87
CA ARG A 209 14.68 1.37 7.91
C ARG A 209 15.91 0.76 7.23
N GLU A 210 16.79 0.12 8.01
CA GLU A 210 18.01 -0.50 7.54
C GLU A 210 17.73 -1.68 6.58
N ASP A 211 16.69 -2.50 6.87
CA ASP A 211 16.25 -3.57 5.98
C ASP A 211 15.81 -2.98 4.62
N LEU A 212 15.01 -1.91 4.62
CA LEU A 212 14.53 -1.25 3.41
C LEU A 212 15.65 -0.57 2.61
N GLU A 213 16.56 0.13 3.28
CA GLU A 213 17.74 0.74 2.65
C GLU A 213 18.65 -0.31 1.99
N ALA A 214 18.82 -1.46 2.63
CA ALA A 214 19.58 -2.58 2.06
C ALA A 214 18.91 -3.15 0.81
N MET A 215 17.57 -3.35 0.84
CA MET A 215 16.81 -3.78 -0.34
C MET A 215 16.91 -2.77 -1.49
N PHE A 216 16.76 -1.47 -1.20
CA PHE A 216 16.90 -0.42 -2.21
C PHE A 216 18.27 -0.49 -2.89
N SER A 217 19.33 -0.51 -2.07
CA SER A 217 20.73 -0.51 -2.56
C SER A 217 21.01 -1.75 -3.42
N LYS A 218 20.52 -2.94 -3.00
CA LYS A 218 20.68 -4.20 -3.73
C LYS A 218 20.11 -4.15 -5.14
N HIS A 219 19.02 -3.37 -5.34
CA HIS A 219 18.34 -3.24 -6.63
C HIS A 219 18.65 -1.91 -7.37
N GLY A 220 19.78 -1.28 -7.03
CA GLY A 220 20.32 -0.10 -7.73
C GLY A 220 19.53 1.17 -7.44
N ILE A 221 18.84 1.25 -6.30
CA ILE A 221 18.17 2.45 -5.82
C ILE A 221 18.99 2.98 -4.64
N LEU A 222 19.69 4.09 -4.82
CA LEU A 222 20.49 4.70 -3.77
C LEU A 222 19.59 5.42 -2.76
N PRO A 223 19.46 4.95 -1.50
CA PRO A 223 18.72 5.65 -0.46
C PRO A 223 19.23 7.08 -0.28
N LYS A 224 18.34 8.05 -0.13
CA LYS A 224 18.71 9.46 0.06
C LYS A 224 18.41 9.94 1.45
N ASP A 225 17.18 9.80 1.91
CA ASP A 225 16.76 10.19 3.26
C ASP A 225 15.40 9.56 3.60
N ALA A 226 14.91 9.81 4.83
CA ALA A 226 13.61 9.36 5.25
C ALA A 226 12.91 10.41 6.15
N PHE A 227 11.58 10.48 6.03
CA PHE A 227 10.72 11.24 6.93
C PHE A 227 10.03 10.32 7.94
N GLY A 228 9.70 10.90 9.11
CA GLY A 228 9.04 10.20 10.21
C GLY A 228 7.52 10.31 10.21
N ASP A 229 6.98 11.27 9.46
CA ASP A 229 5.55 11.57 9.34
C ASP A 229 5.23 12.30 8.03
N TYR A 230 3.93 12.59 7.81
CA TYR A 230 3.47 13.30 6.60
C TYR A 230 3.62 14.83 6.68
N ASP A 231 4.02 15.38 7.82
CA ASP A 231 4.34 16.80 7.95
C ASP A 231 5.82 17.09 7.63
N GLY A 232 6.60 16.03 7.28
CA GLY A 232 7.97 16.13 6.80
C GLY A 232 9.02 16.19 7.93
N ALA A 233 8.68 15.75 9.14
CA ALA A 233 9.67 15.64 10.21
C ALA A 233 10.76 14.62 9.82
N PRO A 234 12.04 14.90 10.11
CA PRO A 234 13.12 13.94 9.89
C PRO A 234 12.84 12.62 10.61
N TRP A 235 13.15 11.51 9.98
CA TRP A 235 12.96 10.19 10.57
C TRP A 235 13.81 10.00 11.85
N ARG A 236 13.20 9.37 12.85
CA ARG A 236 13.83 8.95 14.11
C ARG A 236 13.36 7.55 14.48
N PRO A 237 14.05 6.80 15.35
CA PRO A 237 13.63 5.46 15.78
C PRO A 237 12.23 5.38 16.39
N ASP A 238 11.73 6.47 16.95
CA ASP A 238 10.39 6.59 17.55
C ASP A 238 9.34 7.24 16.63
N SER A 239 9.71 7.57 15.39
CA SER A 239 8.80 8.14 14.39
C SER A 239 7.64 7.22 14.10
N GLU A 240 6.47 7.78 13.80
CA GLU A 240 5.26 7.02 13.45
C GLU A 240 5.44 6.19 12.17
N ARG A 241 6.11 6.78 11.18
CA ARG A 241 6.31 6.19 9.85
C ARG A 241 7.79 6.05 9.51
N THR A 242 8.07 5.22 8.52
CA THR A 242 9.32 5.21 7.77
C THR A 242 8.99 5.54 6.32
N ILE A 243 9.14 6.82 5.95
CA ILE A 243 8.88 7.29 4.59
C ILE A 243 10.24 7.44 3.92
N LEU A 244 10.72 6.33 3.33
CA LEU A 244 12.02 6.25 2.70
C LEU A 244 11.94 6.64 1.22
N TYR A 245 12.90 7.42 0.72
CA TYR A 245 13.02 7.68 -0.70
C TYR A 245 14.46 7.50 -1.18
N GLY A 246 14.58 7.07 -2.41
CA GLY A 246 15.87 6.79 -3.04
C GLY A 246 15.84 7.07 -4.53
N ARG A 247 17.02 7.12 -5.14
CA ARG A 247 17.21 7.47 -6.55
C ARG A 247 17.86 6.33 -7.30
N LYS A 248 17.33 5.98 -8.46
CA LYS A 248 17.93 5.02 -9.40
C LYS A 248 19.24 5.59 -9.94
N GLU A 249 20.31 4.82 -9.87
CA GLU A 249 21.62 5.13 -10.49
C GLU A 249 21.64 4.82 -11.98
#